data_e8ba7879e005949e3e86f7f9ba68d078
#
_entry.id   e8ba7879e005949e3e86f7f9ba68d078
#
_cell.length_a   1.000
_cell.length_b   1.000
_cell.length_c   1.000
_cell.angle_alpha   90.00
_cell.angle_beta   90.00
_cell.angle_gamma   90.00
#
_symmetry.space_group_name_H-M   'P 1'
#
loop_
_entity.id
_entity.type
_entity.pdbx_description
1 polymer ?
#
loop_
_entity_poly.entity_id
_entity_poly.type
_entity_poly.pdbx_seq_one_letter_code
_entity_poly.pdbx_strand_id
1 'polypeptide(L)'
;MHQLPTSIDGLALFLDFDGTLVDLAPRPDLVHLPDPVRDSLRSLAARTGGALALVSGRPIAEIDHYLAPLQLPAAGLHGAERRSIDGTIRRFDVDRNEVAAMRRAAQAFVDATPGLLLEDKGIGIAIHYRQAPEHADAVRRLAITLIAPRRRSFTVQPGKMVVEIKPRGLDKGSAIAAFMQEAPFAGRRAVFLGDDLTDEKGFAALRRLGGAEGMGGIGVKVGEGPTIAPCRLPDVAAVHHWLADLAAHAPSAH
;
A
#
# COMPACT_ATOMS: atom_id res chain seq x y z
N MET A 1 15.81 17.79 -8.13
CA MET A 1 15.48 16.62 -7.29
C MET A 1 15.44 17.09 -5.85
N HIS A 2 14.35 16.86 -5.15
CA HIS A 2 14.32 17.09 -3.71
C HIS A 2 15.22 16.06 -3.03
N GLN A 3 15.93 16.49 -1.96
CA GLN A 3 16.72 15.57 -1.15
C GLN A 3 15.80 14.77 -0.22
N LEU A 4 16.16 13.49 -0.02
CA LEU A 4 15.52 12.66 0.99
C LEU A 4 15.81 13.23 2.39
N PRO A 5 14.86 13.13 3.33
CA PRO A 5 15.12 13.48 4.72
C PRO A 5 16.30 12.68 5.29
N THR A 6 17.15 13.35 6.04
CA THR A 6 18.27 12.76 6.78
C THR A 6 18.00 12.68 8.28
N SER A 7 16.93 13.30 8.78
CA SER A 7 16.41 13.17 10.15
C SER A 7 14.94 12.76 10.11
N ILE A 8 14.51 12.06 11.16
CA ILE A 8 13.10 11.66 11.38
C ILE A 8 12.30 12.67 12.20
N ASP A 9 12.92 13.76 12.63
CA ASP A 9 12.28 14.74 13.51
C ASP A 9 11.09 15.39 12.78
N GLY A 10 9.92 15.35 13.44
CA GLY A 10 8.68 15.86 12.87
C GLY A 10 8.14 15.08 11.65
N LEU A 11 8.69 13.91 11.32
CA LEU A 11 8.19 13.08 10.22
C LEU A 11 7.14 12.06 10.66
N ALA A 12 6.21 11.78 9.74
CA ALA A 12 5.34 10.61 9.73
C ALA A 12 5.74 9.75 8.53
N LEU A 13 6.16 8.50 8.78
CA LEU A 13 6.65 7.60 7.74
C LEU A 13 5.55 6.64 7.30
N PHE A 14 5.35 6.54 6.00
CA PHE A 14 4.46 5.59 5.36
C PHE A 14 5.25 4.77 4.35
N LEU A 15 5.16 3.46 4.43
CA LEU A 15 5.93 2.55 3.60
C LEU A 15 5.01 1.56 2.91
N ASP A 16 5.11 1.45 1.60
CA ASP A 16 4.57 0.29 0.91
C ASP A 16 5.40 -0.96 1.25
N PHE A 17 4.88 -2.14 0.94
CA PHE A 17 5.51 -3.41 1.29
C PHE A 17 6.20 -4.06 0.09
N ASP A 18 5.45 -4.52 -0.90
CA ASP A 18 5.95 -5.24 -2.07
C ASP A 18 6.62 -4.30 -3.07
N GLY A 19 7.86 -4.57 -3.45
CA GLY A 19 8.65 -3.69 -4.33
C GLY A 19 9.26 -2.48 -3.62
N THR A 20 8.98 -2.31 -2.32
CA THR A 20 9.46 -1.19 -1.49
C THR A 20 10.26 -1.68 -0.29
N LEU A 21 9.67 -2.44 0.63
CA LEU A 21 10.38 -3.06 1.76
C LEU A 21 10.93 -4.43 1.43
N VAL A 22 10.34 -5.12 0.47
CA VAL A 22 10.72 -6.44 0.01
C VAL A 22 10.72 -6.49 -1.50
N ASP A 23 11.60 -7.29 -2.09
CA ASP A 23 11.63 -7.49 -3.53
C ASP A 23 10.36 -8.18 -4.02
N LEU A 24 9.97 -7.86 -5.26
CA LEU A 24 8.85 -8.54 -5.91
C LEU A 24 9.18 -10.00 -6.15
N ALA A 25 8.49 -10.92 -5.48
CA ALA A 25 8.65 -12.35 -5.67
C ALA A 25 7.68 -12.90 -6.73
N PRO A 26 8.03 -14.03 -7.39
CA PRO A 26 7.12 -14.72 -8.32
C PRO A 26 5.82 -15.18 -7.67
N ARG A 27 5.86 -15.47 -6.37
CA ARG A 27 4.71 -15.87 -5.53
C ARG A 27 4.72 -15.07 -4.23
N PRO A 28 3.55 -14.70 -3.72
CA PRO A 28 3.44 -13.90 -2.48
C PRO A 28 4.10 -14.55 -1.25
N ASP A 29 4.08 -15.88 -1.17
CA ASP A 29 4.63 -16.67 -0.06
C ASP A 29 6.16 -16.80 -0.09
N LEU A 30 6.83 -16.37 -1.16
CA LEU A 30 8.29 -16.39 -1.28
C LEU A 30 8.96 -15.07 -0.86
N VAL A 31 8.19 -14.15 -0.33
CA VAL A 31 8.69 -12.85 0.13
C VAL A 31 9.41 -13.02 1.48
N HIS A 32 10.53 -12.34 1.63
CA HIS A 32 11.29 -12.34 2.87
C HIS A 32 11.65 -10.89 3.27
N LEU A 33 11.34 -10.53 4.52
CA LEU A 33 11.78 -9.27 5.12
C LEU A 33 13.03 -9.53 5.96
N PRO A 34 14.21 -8.95 5.60
CA PRO A 34 15.44 -9.15 6.35
C PRO A 34 15.34 -8.64 7.79
N ASP A 35 15.95 -9.36 8.75
CA ASP A 35 15.95 -8.95 10.17
C ASP A 35 16.52 -7.55 10.40
N PRO A 36 17.61 -7.09 9.75
CA PRO A 36 18.09 -5.72 9.91
C PRO A 36 17.07 -4.64 9.52
N VAL A 37 16.22 -4.92 8.52
CA VAL A 37 15.14 -3.99 8.11
C VAL A 37 14.06 -3.95 9.19
N ARG A 38 13.68 -5.09 9.74
CA ARG A 38 12.72 -5.17 10.85
C ARG A 38 13.23 -4.41 12.08
N ASP A 39 14.54 -4.49 12.38
CA ASP A 39 15.16 -3.75 13.47
C ASP A 39 15.18 -2.25 13.22
N SER A 40 15.47 -1.83 11.98
CA SER A 40 15.35 -0.42 11.57
C SER A 40 13.93 0.11 11.73
N LEU A 41 12.92 -0.65 11.29
CA LEU A 41 11.51 -0.28 11.46
C LEU A 41 11.11 -0.16 12.93
N ARG A 42 11.58 -1.08 13.79
CA ARG A 42 11.34 -1.03 15.25
C ARG A 42 11.95 0.23 15.86
N SER A 43 13.20 0.54 15.51
CA SER A 43 13.89 1.74 15.98
C SER A 43 13.18 3.01 15.54
N LEU A 44 12.82 3.11 14.25
CA LEU A 44 12.13 4.27 13.69
C LEU A 44 10.73 4.45 14.31
N ALA A 45 9.98 3.38 14.51
CA ALA A 45 8.67 3.42 15.18
C ALA A 45 8.79 4.00 16.61
N ALA A 46 9.77 3.52 17.38
CA ALA A 46 10.02 4.02 18.72
C ALA A 46 10.39 5.50 18.70
N ARG A 47 11.31 5.91 17.82
CA ARG A 47 11.82 7.28 17.74
C ARG A 47 10.81 8.28 17.18
N THR A 48 9.89 7.84 16.31
CA THR A 48 8.77 8.69 15.83
C THR A 48 7.58 8.70 16.80
N GLY A 49 7.68 8.03 17.95
CA GLY A 49 6.54 7.87 18.86
C GLY A 49 5.37 7.10 18.23
N GLY A 50 5.68 6.18 17.32
CA GLY A 50 4.70 5.37 16.59
C GLY A 50 4.19 5.98 15.28
N ALA A 51 4.73 7.12 14.83
CA ALA A 51 4.33 7.73 13.55
C ALA A 51 5.01 7.05 12.35
N LEU A 52 4.96 5.71 12.30
CA LEU A 52 5.37 4.88 11.18
C LEU A 52 4.25 3.88 10.87
N ALA A 53 3.78 3.82 9.62
CA ALA A 53 2.73 2.91 9.19
C ALA A 53 3.08 2.22 7.87
N LEU A 54 2.63 0.95 7.71
CA LEU A 54 2.65 0.27 6.43
C LEU A 54 1.35 0.57 5.65
N VAL A 55 1.46 0.72 4.32
CA VAL A 55 0.29 1.01 3.45
C VAL A 55 0.38 0.11 2.22
N SER A 56 -0.30 -1.03 2.25
CA SER A 56 -0.12 -2.11 1.28
C SER A 56 -1.44 -2.59 0.65
N GLY A 57 -1.32 -3.28 -0.49
CA GLY A 57 -2.38 -4.08 -1.07
C GLY A 57 -2.61 -5.42 -0.35
N ARG A 58 -1.67 -5.85 0.52
CA ARG A 58 -1.82 -7.06 1.33
C ARG A 58 -2.79 -6.86 2.49
N PRO A 59 -3.49 -7.92 2.94
CA PRO A 59 -4.20 -7.91 4.22
C PRO A 59 -3.24 -7.61 5.39
N ILE A 60 -3.74 -6.95 6.45
CA ILE A 60 -2.93 -6.66 7.67
C ILE A 60 -2.37 -7.95 8.29
N ALA A 61 -3.13 -9.03 8.27
CA ALA A 61 -2.67 -10.32 8.82
C ALA A 61 -1.43 -10.88 8.09
N GLU A 62 -1.31 -10.67 6.78
CA GLU A 62 -0.11 -11.04 6.03
C GLU A 62 1.07 -10.12 6.33
N ILE A 63 0.84 -8.82 6.45
CA ILE A 63 1.85 -7.85 6.87
C ILE A 63 2.42 -8.26 8.23
N ASP A 64 1.56 -8.61 9.19
CA ASP A 64 1.95 -9.05 10.53
C ASP A 64 2.79 -10.32 10.51
N HIS A 65 2.45 -11.27 9.63
CA HIS A 65 3.22 -12.51 9.46
C HIS A 65 4.69 -12.22 9.10
N TYR A 66 4.94 -11.29 8.17
CA TYR A 66 6.31 -10.94 7.75
C TYR A 66 7.04 -10.04 8.76
N LEU A 67 6.31 -9.22 9.49
CA LEU A 67 6.88 -8.30 10.49
C LEU A 67 7.10 -8.95 11.85
N ALA A 68 6.49 -10.11 12.12
CA ALA A 68 6.52 -10.74 13.45
C ALA A 68 7.92 -10.74 14.08
N PRO A 69 8.04 -10.41 15.38
CA PRO A 69 6.98 -10.06 16.33
C PRO A 69 6.59 -8.57 16.36
N LEU A 70 7.07 -7.75 15.41
CA LEU A 70 6.79 -6.31 15.34
C LEU A 70 5.38 -6.07 14.80
N GLN A 71 4.57 -5.28 15.52
CA GLN A 71 3.27 -4.78 15.06
C GLN A 71 3.32 -3.27 14.92
N LEU A 72 2.98 -2.78 13.73
CA LEU A 72 2.96 -1.35 13.38
C LEU A 72 1.54 -0.93 13.00
N PRO A 73 1.20 0.35 13.13
CA PRO A 73 0.08 0.92 12.38
C PRO A 73 0.14 0.47 10.92
N ALA A 74 -1.00 0.07 10.35
CA ALA A 74 -1.02 -0.45 9.00
C ALA A 74 -2.35 -0.17 8.29
N ALA A 75 -2.29 0.04 6.98
CA ALA A 75 -3.43 0.01 6.09
C ALA A 75 -3.24 -1.14 5.10
N GLY A 76 -4.08 -2.16 5.22
CA GLY A 76 -4.14 -3.30 4.32
C GLY A 76 -5.24 -3.14 3.28
N LEU A 77 -5.19 -3.98 2.22
CA LEU A 77 -6.17 -3.99 1.13
C LEU A 77 -6.42 -2.59 0.55
N HIS A 78 -5.31 -1.85 0.31
CA HIS A 78 -5.33 -0.46 -0.18
C HIS A 78 -6.15 0.51 0.70
N GLY A 79 -6.18 0.30 2.02
CA GLY A 79 -6.91 1.15 2.97
C GLY A 79 -8.28 0.63 3.41
N ALA A 80 -8.69 -0.56 2.96
CA ALA A 80 -9.94 -1.18 3.40
C ALA A 80 -9.87 -1.79 4.80
N GLU A 81 -8.67 -2.12 5.26
CA GLU A 81 -8.36 -2.40 6.65
C GLU A 81 -7.39 -1.32 7.15
N ARG A 82 -7.61 -0.81 8.35
CA ARG A 82 -6.69 0.14 8.97
C ARG A 82 -6.53 -0.15 10.45
N ARG A 83 -5.30 -0.42 10.89
CA ARG A 83 -4.92 -0.55 12.29
C ARG A 83 -4.30 0.74 12.78
N SER A 84 -4.89 1.34 13.80
CA SER A 84 -4.38 2.52 14.51
C SER A 84 -3.26 2.13 15.47
N ILE A 85 -2.60 3.13 16.10
CA ILE A 85 -1.49 2.92 17.04
C ILE A 85 -1.89 2.10 18.28
N ASP A 86 -3.14 2.18 18.70
CA ASP A 86 -3.70 1.43 19.83
C ASP A 86 -4.03 -0.04 19.50
N GLY A 87 -3.73 -0.49 18.27
CA GLY A 87 -4.03 -1.84 17.78
C GLY A 87 -5.45 -2.04 17.27
N THR A 88 -6.33 -1.04 17.39
CA THR A 88 -7.72 -1.13 16.89
C THR A 88 -7.73 -1.27 15.37
N ILE A 89 -8.35 -2.33 14.86
CA ILE A 89 -8.53 -2.55 13.41
C ILE A 89 -9.94 -2.11 13.01
N ARG A 90 -10.00 -1.11 12.15
CA ARG A 90 -11.22 -0.70 11.44
C ARG A 90 -11.23 -1.31 10.05
N ARG A 91 -12.36 -1.88 9.65
CA ARG A 91 -12.57 -2.42 8.31
C ARG A 91 -13.63 -1.62 7.59
N PHE A 92 -13.40 -1.40 6.29
CA PHE A 92 -14.40 -0.77 5.45
C PHE A 92 -15.59 -1.72 5.28
N ASP A 93 -16.79 -1.21 5.53
CA ASP A 93 -18.02 -1.99 5.38
C ASP A 93 -18.42 -2.07 3.91
N VAL A 94 -18.64 -3.28 3.43
CA VAL A 94 -19.12 -3.58 2.08
C VAL A 94 -20.35 -4.47 2.13
N ASP A 95 -21.21 -4.34 1.16
CA ASP A 95 -22.27 -5.33 0.97
C ASP A 95 -21.67 -6.67 0.55
N ARG A 96 -21.57 -7.58 1.53
CA ARG A 96 -21.00 -8.93 1.34
C ARG A 96 -21.76 -9.75 0.29
N ASN A 97 -23.06 -9.49 0.10
CA ASN A 97 -23.86 -10.18 -0.91
C ASN A 97 -23.44 -9.73 -2.32
N GLU A 98 -23.14 -8.44 -2.50
CA GLU A 98 -22.63 -7.92 -3.77
C GLU A 98 -21.24 -8.52 -4.09
N VAL A 99 -20.33 -8.57 -3.11
CA VAL A 99 -19.01 -9.19 -3.27
C VAL A 99 -19.16 -10.68 -3.61
N ALA A 100 -20.00 -11.42 -2.88
CA ALA A 100 -20.25 -12.83 -3.13
C ALA A 100 -20.84 -13.09 -4.51
N ALA A 101 -21.74 -12.21 -4.99
CA ALA A 101 -22.29 -12.32 -6.34
C ALA A 101 -21.24 -12.10 -7.43
N MET A 102 -20.38 -11.08 -7.29
CA MET A 102 -19.27 -10.82 -8.20
C MET A 102 -18.27 -11.98 -8.21
N ARG A 103 -17.94 -12.52 -7.02
CA ARG A 103 -17.05 -13.67 -6.88
C ARG A 103 -17.59 -14.91 -7.61
N ARG A 104 -18.87 -15.27 -7.41
CA ARG A 104 -19.48 -16.42 -8.09
C ARG A 104 -19.42 -16.28 -9.62
N ALA A 105 -19.74 -15.10 -10.13
CA ALA A 105 -19.71 -14.86 -11.58
C ALA A 105 -18.28 -14.86 -12.13
N ALA A 106 -17.32 -14.32 -11.41
CA ALA A 106 -15.90 -14.35 -11.77
C ALA A 106 -15.35 -15.79 -11.72
N GLN A 107 -15.73 -16.58 -10.71
CA GLN A 107 -15.30 -17.97 -10.57
C GLN A 107 -15.74 -18.81 -11.77
N ALA A 108 -17.00 -18.69 -12.19
CA ALA A 108 -17.49 -19.42 -13.36
C ALA A 108 -16.69 -19.10 -14.64
N PHE A 109 -16.24 -17.86 -14.82
CA PHE A 109 -15.38 -17.47 -15.93
C PHE A 109 -13.97 -18.04 -15.81
N VAL A 110 -13.39 -17.97 -14.61
CA VAL A 110 -12.03 -18.48 -14.32
C VAL A 110 -11.98 -20.00 -14.50
N ASP A 111 -13.00 -20.74 -14.02
CA ASP A 111 -13.09 -22.21 -14.18
C ASP A 111 -13.17 -22.64 -15.65
N ALA A 112 -13.76 -21.79 -16.49
CA ALA A 112 -13.85 -22.03 -17.94
C ALA A 112 -12.60 -21.58 -18.74
N THR A 113 -11.63 -20.93 -18.09
CA THR A 113 -10.47 -20.31 -18.76
C THR A 113 -9.16 -20.72 -18.07
N PRO A 114 -8.48 -21.79 -18.55
CA PRO A 114 -7.22 -22.23 -17.95
C PRO A 114 -6.16 -21.11 -17.89
N GLY A 115 -5.40 -21.07 -16.79
CA GLY A 115 -4.35 -20.07 -16.57
C GLY A 115 -4.83 -18.78 -15.89
N LEU A 116 -6.13 -18.61 -15.68
CA LEU A 116 -6.66 -17.56 -14.81
C LEU A 116 -6.71 -18.03 -13.35
N LEU A 117 -6.53 -17.10 -12.41
CA LEU A 117 -6.67 -17.34 -10.98
C LEU A 117 -7.56 -16.26 -10.36
N LEU A 118 -8.56 -16.68 -9.61
CA LEU A 118 -9.39 -15.78 -8.80
C LEU A 118 -8.85 -15.72 -7.37
N GLU A 119 -8.62 -14.52 -6.88
CA GLU A 119 -8.28 -14.25 -5.49
C GLU A 119 -9.47 -13.54 -4.80
N ASP A 120 -9.96 -14.10 -3.70
CA ASP A 120 -10.97 -13.49 -2.85
C ASP A 120 -10.30 -12.60 -1.79
N LYS A 121 -10.48 -11.29 -1.89
CA LYS A 121 -9.95 -10.32 -0.91
C LYS A 121 -10.96 -9.97 0.20
N GLY A 122 -12.08 -10.69 0.28
CA GLY A 122 -13.15 -10.49 1.28
C GLY A 122 -14.03 -9.27 1.05
N ILE A 123 -13.45 -8.15 0.62
CA ILE A 123 -14.13 -6.88 0.32
C ILE A 123 -14.23 -6.58 -1.18
N GLY A 124 -13.60 -7.44 -1.99
CA GLY A 124 -13.52 -7.37 -3.44
C GLY A 124 -12.88 -8.63 -3.97
N ILE A 125 -12.51 -8.65 -5.24
CA ILE A 125 -11.88 -9.78 -5.90
C ILE A 125 -10.75 -9.32 -6.81
N ALA A 126 -9.74 -10.18 -7.02
CA ALA A 126 -8.73 -9.98 -8.05
C ALA A 126 -8.70 -11.16 -9.01
N ILE A 127 -8.57 -10.89 -10.31
CA ILE A 127 -8.46 -11.90 -11.36
C ILE A 127 -7.07 -11.76 -11.98
N HIS A 128 -6.22 -12.74 -11.71
CA HIS A 128 -4.86 -12.82 -12.24
C HIS A 128 -4.87 -13.54 -13.58
N TYR A 129 -4.13 -12.97 -14.56
CA TYR A 129 -3.99 -13.52 -15.91
C TYR A 129 -2.52 -13.68 -16.33
N ARG A 130 -1.60 -13.77 -15.35
CA ARG A 130 -0.15 -13.89 -15.63
C ARG A 130 0.20 -15.13 -16.43
N GLN A 131 -0.52 -16.25 -16.23
CA GLN A 131 -0.31 -17.51 -16.95
C GLN A 131 -1.14 -17.61 -18.25
N ALA A 132 -1.98 -16.60 -18.52
CA ALA A 132 -2.82 -16.52 -19.71
C ALA A 132 -2.99 -15.05 -20.15
N PRO A 133 -1.88 -14.37 -20.53
CA PRO A 133 -1.89 -12.93 -20.82
C PRO A 133 -2.77 -12.54 -22.01
N GLU A 134 -3.06 -13.45 -22.90
CA GLU A 134 -3.98 -13.28 -24.05
C GLU A 134 -5.43 -13.01 -23.59
N HIS A 135 -5.79 -13.40 -22.36
CA HIS A 135 -7.12 -13.15 -21.79
C HIS A 135 -7.26 -11.79 -21.09
N ALA A 136 -6.23 -10.93 -21.10
CA ALA A 136 -6.25 -9.64 -20.41
C ALA A 136 -7.50 -8.79 -20.71
N ASP A 137 -7.87 -8.67 -22.00
CA ASP A 137 -9.03 -7.89 -22.40
C ASP A 137 -10.36 -8.54 -22.01
N ALA A 138 -10.43 -9.87 -22.02
CA ALA A 138 -11.62 -10.60 -21.56
C ALA A 138 -11.84 -10.40 -20.06
N VAL A 139 -10.76 -10.49 -19.27
CA VAL A 139 -10.79 -10.23 -17.81
C VAL A 139 -11.21 -8.79 -17.53
N ARG A 140 -10.69 -7.80 -18.26
CA ARG A 140 -11.09 -6.40 -18.10
C ARG A 140 -12.57 -6.18 -18.42
N ARG A 141 -13.07 -6.76 -19.52
CA ARG A 141 -14.50 -6.68 -19.89
C ARG A 141 -15.38 -7.32 -18.83
N LEU A 142 -15.01 -8.50 -18.33
CA LEU A 142 -15.72 -9.14 -17.22
C LEU A 142 -15.80 -8.23 -16.00
N ALA A 143 -14.66 -7.68 -15.54
CA ALA A 143 -14.63 -6.80 -14.37
C ALA A 143 -15.54 -5.57 -14.55
N ILE A 144 -15.52 -4.94 -15.73
CA ILE A 144 -16.40 -3.80 -16.05
C ILE A 144 -17.87 -4.21 -16.02
N THR A 145 -18.20 -5.38 -16.53
CA THR A 145 -19.56 -5.93 -16.53
C THR A 145 -20.05 -6.20 -15.12
N LEU A 146 -19.21 -6.81 -14.27
CA LEU A 146 -19.53 -7.13 -12.89
C LEU A 146 -19.82 -5.89 -12.04
N ILE A 147 -19.07 -4.79 -12.27
CA ILE A 147 -19.32 -3.55 -11.54
C ILE A 147 -20.40 -2.67 -12.15
N ALA A 148 -20.89 -2.94 -13.36
CA ALA A 148 -21.84 -2.08 -14.06
C ALA A 148 -23.05 -1.68 -13.20
N PRO A 149 -23.75 -2.60 -12.51
CA PRO A 149 -24.85 -2.27 -11.60
C PRO A 149 -24.38 -1.69 -10.25
N ARG A 150 -23.07 -1.72 -9.95
CA ARG A 150 -22.45 -1.40 -8.64
C ARG A 150 -21.45 -0.27 -8.71
N ARG A 151 -21.47 0.53 -9.77
CA ARG A 151 -20.46 1.61 -10.03
C ARG A 151 -20.38 2.67 -8.94
N ARG A 152 -21.38 2.79 -8.10
CA ARG A 152 -21.36 3.71 -6.94
C ARG A 152 -20.48 3.16 -5.81
N SER A 153 -20.49 1.85 -5.61
CA SER A 153 -19.81 1.16 -4.50
C SER A 153 -18.45 0.59 -4.89
N PHE A 154 -18.27 0.16 -6.14
CA PHE A 154 -17.06 -0.52 -6.60
C PHE A 154 -16.40 0.16 -7.79
N THR A 155 -15.11 -0.11 -7.95
CA THR A 155 -14.29 0.33 -9.08
C THR A 155 -13.39 -0.81 -9.57
N VAL A 156 -12.99 -0.74 -10.84
CA VAL A 156 -11.98 -1.63 -11.42
C VAL A 156 -10.63 -0.94 -11.33
N GLN A 157 -9.63 -1.64 -10.84
CA GLN A 157 -8.23 -1.21 -10.81
C GLN A 157 -7.37 -2.20 -11.59
N PRO A 158 -6.75 -1.78 -12.70
CA PRO A 158 -5.74 -2.61 -13.38
C PRO A 158 -4.44 -2.61 -12.57
N GLY A 159 -3.80 -3.79 -12.51
CA GLY A 159 -2.48 -4.00 -11.94
C GLY A 159 -1.57 -4.77 -12.89
N LYS A 160 -0.41 -5.19 -12.40
CA LYS A 160 0.59 -5.94 -13.18
C LYS A 160 0.14 -7.41 -13.35
N MET A 161 -0.47 -7.72 -14.51
CA MET A 161 -1.06 -9.03 -14.85
C MET A 161 -2.24 -9.44 -13.94
N VAL A 162 -2.99 -8.44 -13.45
CA VAL A 162 -4.16 -8.62 -12.59
C VAL A 162 -5.17 -7.50 -12.85
N VAL A 163 -6.45 -7.80 -12.65
CA VAL A 163 -7.51 -6.81 -12.57
C VAL A 163 -8.22 -6.99 -11.23
N GLU A 164 -8.29 -5.93 -10.44
CA GLU A 164 -8.99 -5.92 -9.16
C GLU A 164 -10.36 -5.22 -9.29
N ILE A 165 -11.35 -5.79 -8.62
CA ILE A 165 -12.61 -5.12 -8.29
C ILE A 165 -12.59 -4.83 -6.80
N LYS A 166 -12.61 -3.56 -6.45
CA LYS A 166 -12.50 -3.10 -5.05
C LYS A 166 -13.49 -1.99 -4.74
N PRO A 167 -13.78 -1.73 -3.44
CA PRO A 167 -14.60 -0.60 -3.05
C PRO A 167 -14.06 0.73 -3.58
N ARG A 168 -14.96 1.61 -3.99
CA ARG A 168 -14.62 2.95 -4.46
C ARG A 168 -14.17 3.84 -3.30
N GLY A 169 -13.23 4.74 -3.57
CA GLY A 169 -12.74 5.71 -2.58
C GLY A 169 -11.67 5.15 -1.65
N LEU A 170 -11.33 3.86 -1.78
CA LEU A 170 -10.24 3.24 -1.04
C LEU A 170 -8.99 3.18 -1.93
N ASP A 171 -7.96 3.87 -1.48
CA ASP A 171 -6.61 3.82 -2.06
C ASP A 171 -5.56 4.18 -0.99
N LYS A 172 -4.28 3.98 -1.33
CA LYS A 172 -3.18 4.28 -0.40
C LYS A 172 -3.18 5.76 0.02
N GLY A 173 -3.64 6.67 -0.85
CA GLY A 173 -3.72 8.09 -0.54
C GLY A 173 -4.79 8.42 0.50
N SER A 174 -5.97 7.81 0.39
CA SER A 174 -7.04 7.98 1.39
C SER A 174 -6.64 7.38 2.76
N ALA A 175 -5.89 6.26 2.75
CA ALA A 175 -5.36 5.66 3.97
C ALA A 175 -4.35 6.57 4.67
N ILE A 176 -3.39 7.12 3.93
CA ILE A 176 -2.40 8.08 4.45
C ILE A 176 -3.11 9.33 5.00
N ALA A 177 -4.06 9.89 4.24
CA ALA A 177 -4.82 11.06 4.68
C ALA A 177 -5.59 10.80 6.00
N ALA A 178 -6.12 9.59 6.18
CA ALA A 178 -6.80 9.21 7.42
C ALA A 178 -5.83 9.09 8.61
N PHE A 179 -4.63 8.52 8.42
CA PHE A 179 -3.59 8.51 9.47
C PHE A 179 -3.18 9.92 9.86
N MET A 180 -3.00 10.82 8.89
CA MET A 180 -2.58 12.19 9.16
C MET A 180 -3.60 13.03 9.94
N GLN A 181 -4.81 12.52 10.19
CA GLN A 181 -5.81 13.14 11.09
C GLN A 181 -5.72 12.63 12.54
N GLU A 182 -4.91 11.62 12.81
CA GLU A 182 -4.84 10.95 14.11
C GLU A 182 -3.43 11.05 14.72
N ALA A 183 -3.36 11.15 16.05
CA ALA A 183 -2.09 10.96 16.75
C ALA A 183 -1.58 9.51 16.51
N PRO A 184 -0.26 9.31 16.37
CA PRO A 184 0.84 10.28 16.47
C PRO A 184 1.22 10.96 15.14
N PHE A 185 0.48 10.76 14.07
CA PHE A 185 0.80 11.25 12.71
C PHE A 185 0.42 12.72 12.50
N ALA A 186 -0.65 13.17 13.16
CA ALA A 186 -1.16 14.53 13.00
C ALA A 186 -0.11 15.60 13.33
N GLY A 187 -0.07 16.65 12.50
CA GLY A 187 0.89 17.77 12.65
C GLY A 187 2.31 17.47 12.17
N ARG A 188 2.60 16.25 11.68
CA ARG A 188 3.91 15.86 11.15
C ARG A 188 3.96 16.02 9.64
N ARG A 189 5.16 16.04 9.08
CA ARG A 189 5.38 16.00 7.65
C ARG A 189 5.36 14.54 7.18
N ALA A 190 4.44 14.20 6.30
CA ALA A 190 4.31 12.85 5.77
C ALA A 190 5.41 12.54 4.74
N VAL A 191 6.03 11.37 4.83
CA VAL A 191 6.93 10.78 3.83
C VAL A 191 6.36 9.43 3.43
N PHE A 192 6.14 9.20 2.14
CA PHE A 192 5.63 7.92 1.63
C PHE A 192 6.54 7.35 0.56
N LEU A 193 6.94 6.09 0.73
CA LEU A 193 7.72 5.31 -0.23
C LEU A 193 6.83 4.28 -0.91
N GLY A 194 6.99 4.15 -2.25
CA GLY A 194 6.24 3.17 -3.03
C GLY A 194 6.83 2.93 -4.43
N ASP A 195 6.54 1.77 -5.03
CA ASP A 195 7.15 1.33 -6.29
C ASP A 195 6.20 1.27 -7.49
N ASP A 196 4.89 1.22 -7.27
CA ASP A 196 3.92 0.90 -8.30
C ASP A 196 2.92 2.04 -8.62
N LEU A 197 1.99 1.75 -9.55
CA LEU A 197 0.95 2.69 -9.99
C LEU A 197 -0.05 3.03 -8.87
N THR A 198 -0.25 2.11 -7.90
CA THR A 198 -1.18 2.36 -6.79
C THR A 198 -0.62 3.39 -5.82
N ASP A 199 0.72 3.51 -5.75
CA ASP A 199 1.42 4.47 -4.91
C ASP A 199 1.31 5.90 -5.42
N GLU A 200 1.08 6.09 -6.71
CA GLU A 200 0.83 7.42 -7.30
C GLU A 200 -0.38 8.12 -6.65
N LYS A 201 -1.37 7.36 -6.15
CA LYS A 201 -2.48 7.90 -5.35
C LYS A 201 -2.00 8.42 -3.99
N GLY A 202 -1.06 7.71 -3.36
CA GLY A 202 -0.38 8.14 -2.16
C GLY A 202 0.42 9.42 -2.39
N PHE A 203 1.26 9.46 -3.42
CA PHE A 203 2.03 10.66 -3.78
C PHE A 203 1.12 11.86 -4.09
N ALA A 204 0.01 11.65 -4.79
CA ALA A 204 -0.97 12.70 -5.05
C ALA A 204 -1.65 13.21 -3.77
N ALA A 205 -1.92 12.33 -2.80
CA ALA A 205 -2.48 12.73 -1.51
C ALA A 205 -1.50 13.59 -0.71
N LEU A 206 -0.21 13.22 -0.67
CA LEU A 206 0.84 13.99 0.00
C LEU A 206 0.94 15.43 -0.51
N ARG A 207 0.80 15.63 -1.83
CA ARG A 207 0.80 16.98 -2.44
C ARG A 207 -0.36 17.84 -1.95
N ARG A 208 -1.51 17.23 -1.64
CA ARG A 208 -2.70 17.93 -1.11
C ARG A 208 -2.63 18.22 0.39
N LEU A 209 -1.93 17.37 1.15
CA LEU A 209 -1.79 17.55 2.61
C LEU A 209 -0.98 18.79 2.99
N GLY A 210 -0.22 19.37 2.07
CA GLY A 210 0.64 20.53 2.32
C GLY A 210 -0.05 21.88 2.42
N GLY A 211 -1.35 21.99 2.12
CA GLY A 211 -2.06 23.27 2.13
C GLY A 211 -1.41 24.38 1.30
N ALA A 212 -1.89 25.62 1.45
CA ALA A 212 -1.35 26.81 0.75
C ALA A 212 0.05 27.23 1.26
N GLU A 213 0.50 26.77 2.42
CA GLU A 213 1.76 27.16 3.07
C GLU A 213 2.97 26.27 2.75
N GLY A 214 2.85 25.34 1.79
CA GLY A 214 4.01 24.81 1.07
C GLY A 214 4.80 23.67 1.70
N MET A 215 4.46 23.13 2.87
CA MET A 215 5.15 21.95 3.43
C MET A 215 4.40 20.66 3.12
N GLY A 216 4.16 20.39 1.83
CA GLY A 216 3.62 19.13 1.37
C GLY A 216 4.45 17.93 1.83
N GLY A 217 3.81 16.78 1.92
CA GLY A 217 4.53 15.53 2.17
C GLY A 217 5.50 15.20 1.04
N ILE A 218 6.42 14.29 1.30
CA ILE A 218 7.45 13.84 0.37
C ILE A 218 7.09 12.46 -0.15
N GLY A 219 6.79 12.36 -1.46
CA GLY A 219 6.69 11.09 -2.16
C GLY A 219 8.07 10.62 -2.61
N VAL A 220 8.35 9.34 -2.43
CA VAL A 220 9.60 8.70 -2.86
C VAL A 220 9.27 7.49 -3.70
N LYS A 221 9.53 7.58 -5.00
CA LYS A 221 9.40 6.46 -5.94
C LYS A 221 10.55 5.48 -5.73
N VAL A 222 10.24 4.21 -5.58
CA VAL A 222 11.22 3.13 -5.61
C VAL A 222 11.27 2.53 -7.02
N GLY A 223 12.47 2.30 -7.53
CA GLY A 223 12.68 1.76 -8.88
C GLY A 223 12.41 2.74 -10.00
N GLU A 224 12.34 2.22 -11.21
CA GLU A 224 12.22 2.96 -12.47
C GLU A 224 10.77 3.33 -12.82
N GLY A 225 10.59 4.03 -13.95
CA GLY A 225 9.31 4.38 -14.52
C GLY A 225 8.81 5.79 -14.19
N PRO A 226 7.69 6.19 -14.82
CA PRO A 226 7.10 7.52 -14.63
C PRO A 226 6.52 7.65 -13.22
N THR A 227 6.62 8.84 -12.63
CA THR A 227 6.09 9.15 -11.30
C THR A 227 5.87 10.64 -11.11
N ILE A 228 4.90 10.99 -10.25
CA ILE A 228 4.73 12.35 -9.73
C ILE A 228 5.52 12.58 -8.43
N ALA A 229 6.17 11.54 -7.87
CA ALA A 229 6.98 11.67 -6.66
C ALA A 229 8.19 12.59 -6.94
N PRO A 230 8.51 13.54 -6.02
CA PRO A 230 9.64 14.45 -6.18
C PRO A 230 11.01 13.83 -5.92
N CYS A 231 11.03 12.69 -5.21
CA CYS A 231 12.23 11.93 -4.86
C CYS A 231 12.18 10.53 -5.44
N ARG A 232 13.37 9.90 -5.54
CA ARG A 232 13.50 8.52 -6.02
C ARG A 232 14.62 7.79 -5.29
N LEU A 233 14.39 6.49 -5.04
CA LEU A 233 15.41 5.50 -4.70
C LEU A 233 15.47 4.46 -5.82
N PRO A 234 16.67 3.95 -6.16
CA PRO A 234 16.81 3.06 -7.32
C PRO A 234 16.15 1.70 -7.13
N ASP A 235 16.13 1.17 -5.90
CA ASP A 235 15.69 -0.19 -5.59
C ASP A 235 15.38 -0.39 -4.11
N VAL A 236 14.95 -1.59 -3.74
CA VAL A 236 14.66 -2.02 -2.36
C VAL A 236 15.90 -1.93 -1.47
N ALA A 237 17.08 -2.26 -1.99
CA ALA A 237 18.34 -2.18 -1.22
C ALA A 237 18.63 -0.73 -0.79
N ALA A 238 18.40 0.23 -1.66
CA ALA A 238 18.55 1.65 -1.32
C ALA A 238 17.51 2.13 -0.28
N VAL A 239 16.30 1.57 -0.28
CA VAL A 239 15.32 1.80 0.80
C VAL A 239 15.85 1.27 2.12
N HIS A 240 16.38 0.05 2.16
CA HIS A 240 16.95 -0.54 3.37
C HIS A 240 18.09 0.32 3.94
N HIS A 241 19.03 0.79 3.09
CA HIS A 241 20.12 1.67 3.50
C HIS A 241 19.59 2.99 4.08
N TRP A 242 18.63 3.64 3.40
CA TRP A 242 18.05 4.88 3.86
C TRP A 242 17.32 4.73 5.22
N LEU A 243 16.59 3.62 5.42
CA LEU A 243 15.92 3.34 6.71
C LEU A 243 16.96 3.08 7.82
N ALA A 244 18.06 2.36 7.51
CA ALA A 244 19.13 2.11 8.48
C ALA A 244 19.85 3.41 8.86
N ASP A 245 20.16 4.28 7.90
CA ASP A 245 20.77 5.58 8.15
C ASP A 245 19.87 6.45 9.03
N LEU A 246 18.56 6.54 8.73
CA LEU A 246 17.60 7.26 9.57
C LEU A 246 17.53 6.67 10.98
N ALA A 247 17.57 5.34 11.12
CA ALA A 247 17.52 4.66 12.41
C ALA A 247 18.80 4.88 13.24
N ALA A 248 19.95 5.08 12.60
CA ALA A 248 21.25 5.28 13.24
C ALA A 248 21.48 6.72 13.70
N HIS A 249 20.89 7.73 13.02
CA HIS A 249 21.11 9.14 13.38
C HIS A 249 20.54 9.45 14.75
N ALA A 250 21.39 10.01 15.64
CA ALA A 250 20.96 10.49 16.95
C ALA A 250 19.89 11.60 16.81
N PRO A 251 18.93 11.72 17.75
CA PRO A 251 18.03 12.86 17.75
C PRO A 251 18.85 14.15 17.83
N SER A 252 18.46 15.14 17.01
CA SER A 252 19.05 16.48 17.10
C SER A 252 18.85 17.01 18.51
N ALA A 253 19.95 17.26 19.24
CA ALA A 253 19.88 17.90 20.56
C ALA A 253 19.27 19.29 20.37
N HIS A 254 18.10 19.53 20.93
CA HIS A 254 17.47 20.83 21.06
C HIS A 254 17.84 21.47 22.37
#